data_080249f6abb7aaad5ffbc415485abefc
#
_entry.id   080249f6abb7aaad5ffbc415485abefc
#
_cell.length_a   1.000
_cell.length_b   1.000
_cell.length_c   1.000
_cell.angle_alpha   90.00
_cell.angle_beta   90.00
_cell.angle_gamma   90.00
#
_symmetry.space_group_name_H-M   'P 1'
#
loop_
_entity.id
_entity.type
_entity.pdbx_description
1 polymer ?
#
loop_
_entity_poly.entity_id
_entity_poly.type
_entity_poly.pdbx_seq_one_letter_code
_entity_poly.pdbx_strand_id
1 'polypeptide(L)'
;MQTPATPSPHDRPSPVFRPWMAASDVPVAGPDDVERVVLLSPEGEAVGTEAKATVHRRTEDGGTPLHLAFSCHVYDEADRFLLTRRALGKAAFPGVWTNGFCGHPGPGESPAEAVLRRAPQELGVEVSDVVEVLPDFRYRAADASGMEEHEICPVFRARMHGDPAPERDEVAEWCWVEPADLAAALAAVPRAFSPWLVEQWRQGAFDAR
;
A
#
# COMPACT_ATOMS: atom_id res chain seq x y z
N MET A 1 19.76 19.46 35.58
CA MET A 1 18.83 18.81 34.65
C MET A 1 18.85 19.62 33.36
N GLN A 2 19.50 19.13 32.33
CA GLN A 2 19.50 19.77 31.00
C GLN A 2 18.31 19.25 30.22
N THR A 3 17.47 20.15 29.75
CA THR A 3 16.38 19.85 28.81
C THR A 3 16.98 19.37 27.48
N PRO A 4 16.50 18.28 26.86
CA PRO A 4 16.97 17.87 25.56
C PRO A 4 16.59 18.94 24.52
N ALA A 5 17.55 19.32 23.68
CA ALA A 5 17.38 20.28 22.61
C ALA A 5 16.40 19.73 21.56
N THR A 6 15.42 20.55 21.18
CA THR A 6 14.52 20.24 20.06
C THR A 6 15.33 20.19 18.76
N PRO A 7 15.22 19.14 17.94
CA PRO A 7 15.96 19.07 16.68
C PRO A 7 15.55 20.21 15.74
N SER A 8 16.55 20.80 15.09
CA SER A 8 16.39 21.88 14.12
C SER A 8 15.59 21.40 12.88
N PRO A 9 14.78 22.25 12.23
CA PRO A 9 14.11 21.93 10.97
C PRO A 9 15.05 21.48 9.84
N HIS A 10 16.36 21.73 9.97
CA HIS A 10 17.40 21.37 9.00
C HIS A 10 17.98 19.96 9.20
N ASP A 11 17.60 19.23 10.26
CA ASP A 11 18.06 17.86 10.55
C ASP A 11 17.17 16.77 9.94
N ARG A 12 16.25 17.12 9.05
CA ARG A 12 15.54 16.11 8.25
C ARG A 12 16.52 15.57 7.21
N PRO A 13 16.73 14.24 7.14
CA PRO A 13 17.49 13.68 6.04
C PRO A 13 16.86 14.15 4.71
N SER A 14 17.69 14.60 3.78
CA SER A 14 17.23 14.92 2.43
C SER A 14 16.44 13.74 1.89
N PRO A 15 15.32 13.96 1.18
CA PRO A 15 14.56 12.87 0.61
C PRO A 15 15.50 12.03 -0.27
N VAL A 16 15.60 10.75 0.05
CA VAL A 16 16.38 9.81 -0.76
C VAL A 16 15.74 9.82 -2.15
N PHE A 17 16.52 10.22 -3.17
CA PHE A 17 16.07 10.15 -4.55
C PHE A 17 15.76 8.70 -4.88
N ARG A 18 14.51 8.43 -5.27
CA ARG A 18 14.08 7.11 -5.70
C ARG A 18 13.77 7.16 -7.19
N PRO A 19 14.23 6.18 -7.97
CA PRO A 19 14.09 6.19 -9.43
C PRO A 19 12.65 6.40 -9.92
N TRP A 20 11.65 5.87 -9.21
CA TRP A 20 10.23 6.05 -9.56
C TRP A 20 9.68 7.46 -9.33
N MET A 21 10.36 8.31 -8.57
CA MET A 21 9.97 9.73 -8.41
C MET A 21 10.14 10.53 -9.71
N ALA A 22 10.89 10.00 -10.67
CA ALA A 22 11.02 10.58 -12.01
C ALA A 22 9.93 10.07 -12.98
N ALA A 23 8.91 9.40 -12.50
CA ALA A 23 7.85 8.80 -13.33
C ALA A 23 7.00 9.83 -14.12
N SER A 24 7.12 11.14 -13.83
CA SER A 24 6.47 12.20 -14.60
C SER A 24 6.87 12.23 -16.09
N ASP A 25 8.04 11.68 -16.44
CA ASP A 25 8.55 11.66 -17.82
C ASP A 25 8.19 10.35 -18.56
N VAL A 26 7.50 9.42 -17.91
CA VAL A 26 7.11 8.15 -18.53
C VAL A 26 5.96 8.40 -19.52
N PRO A 27 6.10 8.00 -20.80
CA PRO A 27 5.04 8.14 -21.78
C PRO A 27 3.77 7.42 -21.34
N VAL A 28 2.66 8.15 -21.24
CA VAL A 28 1.34 7.58 -21.01
C VAL A 28 0.78 7.12 -22.36
N ALA A 29 0.79 5.82 -22.59
CA ALA A 29 0.22 5.23 -23.80
C ALA A 29 -1.22 4.77 -23.54
N GLY A 30 -2.18 5.31 -24.29
CA GLY A 30 -3.60 4.92 -24.21
C GLY A 30 -4.54 6.10 -23.89
N PRO A 31 -5.86 5.84 -23.82
CA PRO A 31 -6.85 6.85 -23.49
C PRO A 31 -6.62 7.47 -22.11
N ASP A 32 -6.82 8.78 -21.99
CA ASP A 32 -6.60 9.56 -20.75
C ASP A 32 -7.57 9.20 -19.61
N ASP A 33 -8.65 8.49 -19.88
CA ASP A 33 -9.69 8.09 -18.93
C ASP A 33 -9.46 6.71 -18.28
N VAL A 34 -8.37 6.01 -18.65
CA VAL A 34 -8.04 4.68 -18.13
C VAL A 34 -7.04 4.80 -16.99
N GLU A 35 -7.41 4.29 -15.79
CA GLU A 35 -6.49 4.22 -14.66
C GLU A 35 -5.27 3.37 -15.02
N ARG A 36 -4.08 3.94 -14.85
CA ARG A 36 -2.80 3.33 -15.23
C ARG A 36 -1.89 3.16 -14.04
N VAL A 37 -1.06 2.14 -14.12
CA VAL A 37 0.03 1.86 -13.18
C VAL A 37 1.37 2.10 -13.84
N VAL A 38 2.38 2.45 -13.05
CA VAL A 38 3.76 2.66 -13.51
C VAL A 38 4.51 1.34 -13.46
N LEU A 39 5.01 0.90 -14.62
CA LEU A 39 5.86 -0.29 -14.72
C LEU A 39 7.30 0.05 -14.32
N LEU A 40 7.94 -0.87 -13.61
CA LEU A 40 9.27 -0.67 -13.06
C LEU A 40 10.28 -1.70 -13.58
N SER A 41 11.54 -1.28 -13.70
CA SER A 41 12.67 -2.21 -13.84
C SER A 41 12.97 -2.90 -12.50
N PRO A 42 13.79 -3.97 -12.46
CA PRO A 42 14.22 -4.59 -11.20
C PRO A 42 14.93 -3.63 -10.25
N GLU A 43 15.56 -2.58 -10.78
CA GLU A 43 16.24 -1.51 -10.04
C GLU A 43 15.26 -0.44 -9.52
N GLY A 44 13.98 -0.50 -9.92
CA GLY A 44 12.92 0.43 -9.53
C GLY A 44 12.78 1.66 -10.42
N GLU A 45 13.42 1.67 -11.61
CA GLU A 45 13.26 2.75 -12.58
C GLU A 45 11.93 2.63 -13.33
N ALA A 46 11.24 3.73 -13.56
CA ALA A 46 10.01 3.73 -14.35
C ALA A 46 10.34 3.46 -15.83
N VAL A 47 9.76 2.38 -16.38
CA VAL A 47 10.03 1.92 -17.75
C VAL A 47 8.83 1.97 -18.67
N GLY A 48 7.65 2.28 -18.14
CA GLY A 48 6.42 2.36 -18.94
C GLY A 48 5.18 2.45 -18.07
N THR A 49 4.03 2.30 -18.69
CA THR A 49 2.74 2.24 -18.00
C THR A 49 1.86 1.15 -18.60
N GLU A 50 0.96 0.59 -17.77
CA GLU A 50 -0.06 -0.37 -18.22
C GLU A 50 -1.43 0.00 -17.60
N ALA A 51 -2.52 -0.41 -18.25
CA ALA A 51 -3.84 -0.22 -17.68
C ALA A 51 -3.99 -1.08 -16.40
N LYS A 52 -4.47 -0.48 -15.31
CA LYS A 52 -4.68 -1.18 -14.03
C LYS A 52 -5.54 -2.43 -14.17
N ALA A 53 -6.54 -2.38 -15.06
CA ALA A 53 -7.47 -3.49 -15.29
C ALA A 53 -6.79 -4.76 -15.86
N THR A 54 -5.59 -4.65 -16.45
CA THR A 54 -4.90 -5.75 -17.15
C THR A 54 -3.49 -6.05 -16.63
N VAL A 55 -2.97 -5.24 -15.70
CA VAL A 55 -1.60 -5.41 -15.21
C VAL A 55 -1.41 -6.71 -14.42
N HIS A 56 -2.40 -7.09 -13.61
CA HIS A 56 -2.35 -8.33 -12.84
C HIS A 56 -2.65 -9.52 -13.74
N ARG A 57 -1.75 -10.49 -13.74
CA ARG A 57 -1.78 -11.67 -14.59
C ARG A 57 -1.57 -12.93 -13.78
N ARG A 58 -1.98 -14.06 -14.32
CA ARG A 58 -1.66 -15.36 -13.72
C ARG A 58 -0.20 -15.70 -13.94
N THR A 59 0.38 -16.45 -13.01
CA THR A 59 1.76 -16.97 -13.15
C THR A 59 1.95 -17.79 -14.41
N GLU A 60 0.94 -18.55 -14.82
CA GLU A 60 0.94 -19.36 -16.07
C GLU A 60 0.92 -18.52 -17.35
N ASP A 61 0.43 -17.27 -17.29
CA ASP A 61 0.37 -16.31 -18.40
C ASP A 61 1.61 -15.41 -18.49
N GLY A 62 2.71 -15.80 -17.83
CA GLY A 62 3.97 -15.06 -17.79
C GLY A 62 4.12 -14.16 -16.56
N GLY A 63 3.12 -14.11 -15.70
CA GLY A 63 3.13 -13.38 -14.44
C GLY A 63 2.91 -11.87 -14.58
N THR A 64 2.70 -11.23 -13.45
CA THR A 64 2.49 -9.79 -13.33
C THR A 64 3.81 -9.05 -13.48
N PRO A 65 3.92 -8.03 -14.35
CA PRO A 65 5.11 -7.19 -14.44
C PRO A 65 5.32 -6.42 -13.13
N LEU A 66 6.59 -6.16 -12.81
CA LEU A 66 6.91 -5.32 -11.65
C LEU A 66 6.35 -3.92 -11.86
N HIS A 67 5.57 -3.42 -10.89
CA HIS A 67 4.94 -2.12 -10.97
C HIS A 67 4.91 -1.41 -9.63
N LEU A 68 4.65 -0.09 -9.67
CA LEU A 68 4.59 0.77 -8.49
C LEU A 68 3.23 0.65 -7.83
N ALA A 69 3.25 0.42 -6.52
CA ALA A 69 2.09 0.44 -5.66
C ALA A 69 2.38 1.18 -4.36
N PHE A 70 1.43 1.25 -3.46
CA PHE A 70 1.60 1.62 -2.06
C PHE A 70 0.71 0.77 -1.16
N SER A 71 1.10 0.65 0.09
CA SER A 71 0.32 0.05 1.17
C SER A 71 0.12 1.08 2.28
N CYS A 72 -1.08 1.20 2.83
CA CYS A 72 -1.35 2.14 3.92
C CYS A 72 -1.90 1.43 5.15
N HIS A 73 -1.19 1.58 6.26
CA HIS A 73 -1.62 1.18 7.60
C HIS A 73 -2.39 2.35 8.21
N VAL A 74 -3.67 2.17 8.45
CA VAL A 74 -4.54 3.21 8.99
C VAL A 74 -4.78 2.97 10.47
N TYR A 75 -4.67 4.03 11.26
CA TYR A 75 -4.88 4.02 12.70
C TYR A 75 -5.94 5.05 13.10
N ASP A 76 -6.74 4.71 14.09
CA ASP A 76 -7.67 5.65 14.71
C ASP A 76 -7.00 6.50 15.80
N GLU A 77 -7.81 7.35 16.48
CA GLU A 77 -7.35 8.22 17.58
C GLU A 77 -6.85 7.43 18.81
N ALA A 78 -7.28 6.19 18.97
CA ALA A 78 -6.84 5.30 20.04
C ALA A 78 -5.64 4.43 19.66
N ASP A 79 -4.97 4.68 18.52
CA ASP A 79 -3.87 3.88 17.97
C ASP A 79 -4.28 2.44 17.58
N ARG A 80 -5.57 2.15 17.41
CA ARG A 80 -6.02 0.87 16.90
C ARG A 80 -5.80 0.81 15.39
N PHE A 81 -5.39 -0.33 14.89
CA PHE A 81 -5.14 -0.60 13.47
C PHE A 81 -6.44 -0.95 12.74
N LEU A 82 -6.67 -0.35 11.57
CA LEU A 82 -7.75 -0.73 10.68
C LEU A 82 -7.39 -2.01 9.93
N LEU A 83 -8.04 -3.10 10.28
CA LEU A 83 -7.95 -4.35 9.55
C LEU A 83 -9.15 -4.47 8.61
N THR A 84 -8.91 -4.66 7.32
CA THR A 84 -9.94 -4.77 6.28
C THR A 84 -9.95 -6.17 5.69
N ARG A 85 -11.11 -6.61 5.21
CA ARG A 85 -11.25 -7.82 4.42
C ARG A 85 -11.55 -7.45 2.97
N ARG A 86 -10.69 -7.86 2.06
CA ARG A 86 -10.85 -7.58 0.63
C ARG A 86 -12.19 -8.11 0.13
N ALA A 87 -12.86 -7.34 -0.72
CA ALA A 87 -14.10 -7.79 -1.34
C ALA A 87 -13.91 -9.11 -2.10
N LEU A 88 -14.95 -9.94 -2.11
CA LEU A 88 -14.91 -11.27 -2.75
C LEU A 88 -14.83 -11.18 -4.29
N GLY A 89 -15.16 -10.02 -4.87
CA GLY A 89 -15.04 -9.74 -6.30
C GLY A 89 -13.66 -9.25 -6.76
N LYS A 90 -12.70 -9.05 -5.85
CA LYS A 90 -11.35 -8.60 -6.23
C LYS A 90 -10.65 -9.66 -7.10
N ALA A 91 -9.92 -9.18 -8.13
CA ALA A 91 -9.19 -10.06 -9.06
C ALA A 91 -8.08 -10.84 -8.37
N ALA A 92 -7.31 -10.19 -7.47
CA ALA A 92 -6.23 -10.78 -6.70
C ALA A 92 -6.58 -10.84 -5.22
N PHE A 93 -6.27 -11.97 -4.58
CA PHE A 93 -6.48 -12.21 -3.14
C PHE A 93 -7.89 -11.84 -2.63
N PRO A 94 -9.00 -12.31 -3.25
CA PRO A 94 -10.34 -12.04 -2.80
C PRO A 94 -10.59 -12.60 -1.39
N GLY A 95 -11.29 -11.84 -0.54
CA GLY A 95 -11.72 -12.28 0.79
C GLY A 95 -10.61 -12.42 1.83
N VAL A 96 -9.39 -12.02 1.55
CA VAL A 96 -8.24 -12.08 2.46
C VAL A 96 -8.26 -10.87 3.39
N TRP A 97 -7.91 -11.07 4.66
CA TRP A 97 -7.71 -9.98 5.62
C TRP A 97 -6.38 -9.26 5.35
N THR A 98 -6.40 -7.94 5.41
CA THR A 98 -5.26 -7.11 5.04
C THR A 98 -5.25 -5.77 5.80
N ASN A 99 -4.25 -4.92 5.54
CA ASN A 99 -4.15 -3.55 6.03
C ASN A 99 -5.29 -2.64 5.54
N GLY A 100 -5.32 -1.41 5.99
CA GLY A 100 -6.38 -0.44 5.72
C GLY A 100 -6.75 -0.36 4.24
N PHE A 101 -5.80 -0.04 3.38
CA PHE A 101 -5.95 -0.08 1.91
C PHE A 101 -4.61 -0.09 1.19
N CYS A 102 -4.66 -0.44 -0.09
CA CYS A 102 -3.54 -0.39 -1.04
C CYS A 102 -3.99 0.31 -2.31
N GLY A 103 -3.03 0.72 -3.12
CA GLY A 103 -3.34 1.32 -4.42
C GLY A 103 -2.11 1.55 -5.27
N HIS A 104 -2.33 2.15 -6.43
CA HIS A 104 -1.27 2.40 -7.40
C HIS A 104 -1.16 3.90 -7.64
N PRO A 105 0.04 4.49 -7.49
CA PRO A 105 0.31 5.83 -7.99
C PRO A 105 0.16 5.87 -9.51
N GLY A 106 -0.48 6.91 -10.01
CA GLY A 106 -0.52 7.19 -11.44
C GLY A 106 0.81 7.73 -11.96
N PRO A 107 0.97 7.85 -13.29
CA PRO A 107 2.15 8.49 -13.87
C PRO A 107 2.32 9.93 -13.36
N GLY A 108 3.49 10.25 -12.81
CA GLY A 108 3.78 11.56 -12.22
C GLY A 108 3.24 11.82 -10.82
N GLU A 109 2.50 10.87 -10.24
CA GLU A 109 1.97 10.94 -8.88
C GLU A 109 2.95 10.29 -7.89
N SER A 110 3.21 10.93 -6.77
CA SER A 110 3.97 10.31 -5.69
C SER A 110 3.11 9.29 -4.93
N PRO A 111 3.71 8.26 -4.30
CA PRO A 111 2.97 7.32 -3.47
C PRO A 111 2.17 7.98 -2.33
N ALA A 112 2.69 9.05 -1.73
CA ALA A 112 2.00 9.78 -0.67
C ALA A 112 0.75 10.53 -1.19
N GLU A 113 0.83 11.15 -2.38
CA GLU A 113 -0.33 11.76 -3.04
C GLU A 113 -1.38 10.71 -3.39
N ALA A 114 -0.93 9.55 -3.89
CA ALA A 114 -1.82 8.43 -4.18
C ALA A 114 -2.55 7.90 -2.92
N VAL A 115 -1.88 7.86 -1.75
CA VAL A 115 -2.52 7.53 -0.46
C VAL A 115 -3.67 8.49 -0.18
N LEU A 116 -3.43 9.81 -0.27
CA LEU A 116 -4.46 10.83 0.00
C LEU A 116 -5.63 10.76 -0.99
N ARG A 117 -5.35 10.53 -2.28
CA ARG A 117 -6.36 10.40 -3.33
C ARG A 117 -7.22 9.15 -3.17
N ARG A 118 -6.57 8.01 -2.81
CA ARG A 118 -7.25 6.71 -2.74
C ARG A 118 -8.05 6.50 -1.47
N ALA A 119 -7.69 7.11 -0.35
CA ALA A 119 -8.38 6.92 0.92
C ALA A 119 -9.90 7.18 0.84
N PRO A 120 -10.40 8.30 0.26
CA PRO A 120 -11.84 8.49 0.06
C PRO A 120 -12.48 7.46 -0.86
N GLN A 121 -11.76 6.95 -1.85
CA GLN A 121 -12.26 5.97 -2.82
C GLN A 121 -12.35 4.55 -2.23
N GLU A 122 -11.36 4.17 -1.40
CA GLU A 122 -11.29 2.83 -0.79
C GLU A 122 -12.08 2.73 0.52
N LEU A 123 -11.99 3.78 1.36
CA LEU A 123 -12.53 3.77 2.72
C LEU A 123 -13.71 4.72 2.92
N GLY A 124 -14.05 5.56 1.93
CA GLY A 124 -15.13 6.56 2.03
C GLY A 124 -14.79 7.74 2.96
N VAL A 125 -13.54 7.87 3.42
CA VAL A 125 -13.07 8.89 4.36
C VAL A 125 -11.69 9.39 3.99
N GLU A 126 -11.35 10.61 4.45
CA GLU A 126 -10.01 11.16 4.34
C GLU A 126 -9.08 10.61 5.43
N VAL A 127 -7.78 10.64 5.15
CA VAL A 127 -6.73 10.31 6.10
C VAL A 127 -5.78 11.49 6.28
N SER A 128 -5.15 11.58 7.45
CA SER A 128 -4.16 12.60 7.80
C SER A 128 -2.85 11.96 8.27
N ASP A 129 -1.85 12.78 8.58
CA ASP A 129 -0.57 12.37 9.16
C ASP A 129 0.09 11.22 8.40
N VAL A 130 0.10 11.32 7.06
CA VAL A 130 0.68 10.31 6.18
C VAL A 130 2.20 10.30 6.34
N VAL A 131 2.73 9.21 6.86
CA VAL A 131 4.18 9.01 7.10
C VAL A 131 4.62 7.70 6.45
N GLU A 132 5.73 7.75 5.72
CA GLU A 132 6.33 6.56 5.11
C GLU A 132 7.12 5.78 6.16
N VAL A 133 6.83 4.49 6.33
CA VAL A 133 7.42 3.63 7.38
C VAL A 133 8.31 2.52 6.84
N LEU A 134 8.01 1.96 5.66
CA LEU A 134 8.87 1.02 4.93
C LEU A 134 9.02 1.47 3.48
N PRO A 135 10.00 2.32 3.19
CA PRO A 135 10.16 2.93 1.87
C PRO A 135 10.53 1.97 0.75
N ASP A 136 11.29 0.94 1.05
CA ASP A 136 11.87 0.03 0.05
C ASP A 136 11.17 -1.33 0.03
N PHE A 137 9.97 -1.41 0.62
CA PHE A 137 9.21 -2.64 0.66
C PHE A 137 8.86 -3.10 -0.76
N ARG A 138 9.10 -4.36 -1.03
CA ARG A 138 8.72 -5.03 -2.28
C ARG A 138 8.30 -6.46 -2.01
N TYR A 139 7.39 -6.95 -2.82
CA TYR A 139 6.96 -8.34 -2.72
C TYR A 139 6.50 -8.90 -4.07
N ARG A 140 6.45 -10.22 -4.10
CA ARG A 140 5.83 -10.99 -5.17
C ARG A 140 5.06 -12.13 -4.54
N ALA A 141 3.77 -12.27 -4.85
CA ALA A 141 2.91 -13.31 -4.30
C ALA A 141 1.81 -13.69 -5.28
N ALA A 142 1.45 -14.97 -5.33
CA ALA A 142 0.31 -15.45 -6.09
C ALA A 142 -0.75 -16.00 -5.15
N ASP A 143 -2.03 -15.76 -5.46
CA ASP A 143 -3.15 -16.33 -4.74
C ASP A 143 -3.46 -17.77 -5.19
N ALA A 144 -4.49 -18.38 -4.58
CA ALA A 144 -4.88 -19.75 -4.90
C ALA A 144 -5.41 -19.94 -6.34
N SER A 145 -5.80 -18.86 -7.03
CA SER A 145 -6.20 -18.87 -8.44
C SER A 145 -5.00 -18.74 -9.39
N GLY A 146 -3.81 -18.47 -8.86
CA GLY A 146 -2.61 -18.15 -9.61
C GLY A 146 -2.49 -16.69 -10.03
N MET A 147 -3.42 -15.82 -9.64
CA MET A 147 -3.32 -14.37 -9.86
C MET A 147 -2.17 -13.81 -9.04
N GLU A 148 -1.28 -13.06 -9.68
CA GLU A 148 -0.03 -12.60 -9.09
C GLU A 148 -0.02 -11.09 -8.85
N GLU A 149 0.54 -10.71 -7.70
CA GLU A 149 0.99 -9.37 -7.34
C GLU A 149 2.51 -9.33 -7.41
N HIS A 150 3.09 -8.28 -8.02
CA HIS A 150 4.54 -8.09 -8.12
C HIS A 150 4.86 -6.61 -8.08
N GLU A 151 5.22 -6.11 -6.90
CA GLU A 151 5.21 -4.68 -6.60
C GLU A 151 6.47 -4.19 -5.89
N ILE A 152 6.90 -2.96 -6.22
CA ILE A 152 7.59 -2.07 -5.29
C ILE A 152 6.49 -1.23 -4.64
N CYS A 153 6.35 -1.37 -3.33
CA CYS A 153 5.15 -0.99 -2.60
C CYS A 153 5.50 -0.29 -1.28
N PRO A 154 6.04 0.96 -1.31
CA PRO A 154 6.31 1.70 -0.08
C PRO A 154 5.11 1.67 0.86
N VAL A 155 5.40 1.48 2.15
CA VAL A 155 4.37 1.37 3.19
C VAL A 155 4.25 2.68 3.93
N PHE A 156 3.01 3.13 4.06
CA PHE A 156 2.65 4.34 4.79
C PHE A 156 1.85 4.01 6.05
N ARG A 157 1.97 4.88 7.03
CA ARG A 157 1.06 4.99 8.16
C ARG A 157 0.24 6.26 8.00
N ALA A 158 -1.05 6.20 8.34
CA ALA A 158 -1.93 7.37 8.32
C ALA A 158 -2.93 7.33 9.48
N ARG A 159 -3.50 8.49 9.83
CA ARG A 159 -4.59 8.66 10.79
C ARG A 159 -5.91 8.79 10.08
N MET A 160 -6.94 8.23 10.69
CA MET A 160 -8.33 8.40 10.27
C MET A 160 -9.19 8.79 11.48
N HIS A 161 -10.13 9.70 11.27
CA HIS A 161 -11.09 10.13 12.26
C HIS A 161 -12.46 9.52 11.96
N GLY A 162 -13.04 8.83 12.92
CA GLY A 162 -14.29 8.10 12.75
C GLY A 162 -14.13 6.73 12.09
N ASP A 163 -15.25 6.15 11.69
CA ASP A 163 -15.30 4.81 11.09
C ASP A 163 -15.28 4.89 9.57
N PRO A 164 -14.65 3.90 8.88
CA PRO A 164 -14.66 3.84 7.43
C PRO A 164 -16.07 3.53 6.90
N ALA A 165 -16.36 4.03 5.73
CA ALA A 165 -17.58 3.78 4.96
C ALA A 165 -17.23 3.28 3.54
N PRO A 166 -16.53 2.15 3.42
CA PRO A 166 -16.01 1.68 2.14
C PRO A 166 -17.10 1.19 1.21
N GLU A 167 -16.83 1.28 -0.09
CA GLU A 167 -17.63 0.60 -1.09
C GLU A 167 -17.52 -0.94 -0.93
N ARG A 168 -18.63 -1.65 -1.09
CA ARG A 168 -18.68 -3.10 -0.90
C ARG A 168 -17.85 -3.89 -1.91
N ASP A 169 -17.59 -3.29 -3.07
CA ASP A 169 -16.75 -3.88 -4.11
C ASP A 169 -15.25 -3.73 -3.80
N GLU A 170 -14.90 -2.89 -2.81
CA GLU A 170 -13.55 -2.71 -2.32
C GLU A 170 -13.29 -3.51 -1.03
N VAL A 171 -14.16 -3.37 -0.03
CA VAL A 171 -14.03 -3.96 1.30
C VAL A 171 -15.31 -4.69 1.71
N ALA A 172 -15.19 -6.00 1.99
CA ALA A 172 -16.32 -6.82 2.44
C ALA A 172 -16.63 -6.61 3.93
N GLU A 173 -15.59 -6.47 4.75
CA GLU A 173 -15.67 -6.33 6.21
C GLU A 173 -14.47 -5.51 6.71
N TRP A 174 -14.62 -4.87 7.86
CA TRP A 174 -13.52 -4.21 8.54
C TRP A 174 -13.69 -4.24 10.06
N CYS A 175 -12.59 -4.07 10.80
CA CYS A 175 -12.61 -3.89 12.24
C CYS A 175 -11.38 -3.10 12.73
N TRP A 176 -11.52 -2.44 13.86
CA TRP A 176 -10.41 -1.89 14.62
C TRP A 176 -9.80 -2.98 15.50
N VAL A 177 -8.49 -3.12 15.47
CA VAL A 177 -7.76 -4.13 16.28
C VAL A 177 -6.58 -3.48 16.99
N GLU A 178 -6.26 -3.95 18.18
CA GLU A 178 -5.03 -3.57 18.86
C GLU A 178 -3.82 -4.10 18.07
N PRO A 179 -2.78 -3.28 17.82
CA PRO A 179 -1.61 -3.72 17.06
C PRO A 179 -0.94 -4.97 17.64
N ALA A 180 -0.92 -5.11 18.97
CA ALA A 180 -0.37 -6.29 19.65
C ALA A 180 -1.16 -7.57 19.36
N ASP A 181 -2.50 -7.47 19.32
CA ASP A 181 -3.37 -8.61 19.01
C ASP A 181 -3.25 -9.01 17.54
N LEU A 182 -3.15 -8.00 16.64
CA LEU A 182 -2.88 -8.26 15.22
C LEU A 182 -1.52 -8.94 15.02
N ALA A 183 -0.47 -8.47 15.68
CA ALA A 183 0.85 -9.08 15.62
C ALA A 183 0.83 -10.56 16.08
N ALA A 184 0.12 -10.86 17.18
CA ALA A 184 -0.08 -12.22 17.66
C ALA A 184 -0.84 -13.10 16.64
N ALA A 185 -1.89 -12.55 16.00
CA ALA A 185 -2.65 -13.25 14.97
C ALA A 185 -1.82 -13.53 13.71
N LEU A 186 -1.04 -12.53 13.23
CA LEU A 186 -0.12 -12.67 12.11
C LEU A 186 0.94 -13.76 12.36
N ALA A 187 1.43 -13.85 13.58
CA ALA A 187 2.38 -14.90 13.98
C ALA A 187 1.73 -16.29 14.01
N ALA A 188 0.50 -16.40 14.57
CA ALA A 188 -0.18 -17.67 14.80
C ALA A 188 -0.81 -18.25 13.52
N VAL A 189 -1.40 -17.41 12.67
CA VAL A 189 -2.19 -17.85 11.50
C VAL A 189 -1.89 -16.98 10.27
N PRO A 190 -0.61 -16.88 9.81
CA PRO A 190 -0.22 -15.96 8.74
C PRO A 190 -1.00 -16.17 7.44
N ARG A 191 -1.48 -17.39 7.16
CA ARG A 191 -2.25 -17.69 5.93
C ARG A 191 -3.67 -17.09 5.91
N ALA A 192 -4.17 -16.57 7.04
CA ALA A 192 -5.45 -15.86 7.08
C ALA A 192 -5.34 -14.42 6.55
N PHE A 193 -4.12 -13.93 6.41
CA PHE A 193 -3.81 -12.55 6.03
C PHE A 193 -3.13 -12.48 4.68
N SER A 194 -3.15 -11.29 4.08
CA SER A 194 -2.41 -11.04 2.85
C SER A 194 -0.90 -11.24 3.06
N PRO A 195 -0.19 -11.81 2.06
CA PRO A 195 1.24 -12.04 2.15
C PRO A 195 2.03 -10.75 2.43
N TRP A 196 1.61 -9.62 1.84
CA TRP A 196 2.28 -8.33 2.04
C TRP A 196 2.10 -7.82 3.47
N LEU A 197 0.90 -7.92 4.09
CA LEU A 197 0.72 -7.50 5.49
C LEU A 197 1.61 -8.31 6.43
N VAL A 198 1.69 -9.63 6.24
CA VAL A 198 2.55 -10.52 7.03
C VAL A 198 4.02 -10.13 6.88
N GLU A 199 4.46 -9.83 5.66
CA GLU A 199 5.85 -9.47 5.40
C GLU A 199 6.19 -8.06 5.89
N GLN A 200 5.28 -7.10 5.74
CA GLN A 200 5.41 -5.75 6.31
C GLN A 200 5.55 -5.78 7.83
N TRP A 201 4.74 -6.61 8.50
CA TRP A 201 4.87 -6.83 9.94
C TRP A 201 6.25 -7.39 10.31
N ARG A 202 6.74 -8.41 9.60
CA ARG A 202 8.07 -9.02 9.83
C ARG A 202 9.20 -8.03 9.65
N GLN A 203 9.03 -7.06 8.78
CA GLN A 203 10.00 -5.99 8.53
C GLN A 203 9.84 -4.79 9.47
N GLY A 204 9.00 -4.87 10.51
CA GLY A 204 8.87 -3.87 11.56
C GLY A 204 7.98 -2.68 11.20
N ALA A 205 7.06 -2.81 10.24
CA ALA A 205 6.15 -1.72 9.86
C ALA A 205 5.25 -1.24 11.02
N PHE A 206 5.06 -2.05 12.06
CA PHE A 206 4.25 -1.71 13.23
C PHE A 206 5.05 -1.02 14.34
N ASP A 207 6.38 -1.07 14.28
CA ASP A 207 7.28 -0.51 15.29
C ASP A 207 7.60 0.97 15.03
N ALA A 208 7.37 1.44 13.81
CA ALA A 208 7.58 2.83 13.41
C ALA A 208 6.51 3.73 14.06
N ARG A 209 6.93 4.55 15.04
CA ARG A 209 6.12 5.54 15.76
C ARG A 209 6.36 6.95 15.25
#